data_b489b810ed46260672a1c38b28e3ca30
#
_entry.id   b489b810ed46260672a1c38b28e3ca30
#
_cell.length_a   1.000
_cell.length_b   1.000
_cell.length_c   1.000
_cell.angle_alpha   90.00
_cell.angle_beta   90.00
_cell.angle_gamma   90.00
#
_symmetry.space_group_name_H-M   'P 1'
#
loop_
_entity.id
_entity.type
_entity.pdbx_description
1 polymer ?
#
loop_
_entity_poly.entity_id
_entity_poly.type
_entity_poly.pdbx_seq_one_letter_code
_entity_poly.pdbx_strand_id
1 'polypeptide(L)'
;MASKDVKFGSDARTRMMEGVDTLANAVKVTLGPKGRNVVLEKSFGAPRITKDGVTVAKDIELKDKFQNMGAQMVREVASKANDTAGDGTTTATVLAQSIAQEGAKAVAAGMNPMDLKRGIDIAVEAVVKSLESQSQKITTSDEVAQVGTISANGEIEIGKMIAEAMERVGNEGVITVEEAKSLETELDVVEGMQFDRGYLSPYFVTDAEKMRASLEDPYILLHEKKLSNLQDMLPVLEKVVQSSRPLLIIAEDIEGEALATLVVNRLRGGLKVAAVKAPGFGDRRKAMLEDIATLTNGTVISEEVGIKLESVTLEMLGTAKRVEITKEDTTIVDGAGDKEEIEARCNQIRAQSEETTSDYDREKLQERLAKLAGGVAVIRVGGATEVEVKERKDRVDDAMHATRAAVQEGIVAGGGVALVKALASLENLASANGDQEVGIRIIRKALEAPARQIANNAGADGSVIVGKLIEAENPTIGYNAQTGEFTDLIKAGVIDPTKVVRSALQNAASVAGLLVTTEAMVAELDEPKAAAPAPDMGGMGGMGGMGF
;
A
#
# COMPACT_ATOMS: atom_id res chain seq x y z
N MET A 1 -9.31 22.67 26.35
CA MET A 1 -8.77 22.62 24.96
C MET A 1 -7.34 23.10 25.03
N ALA A 2 -6.39 22.38 24.47
CA ALA A 2 -5.01 22.83 24.40
C ALA A 2 -4.90 24.13 23.58
N SER A 3 -4.06 25.05 24.00
CA SER A 3 -3.79 26.28 23.27
C SER A 3 -3.18 25.98 21.91
N LYS A 4 -3.47 26.80 20.90
CA LYS A 4 -2.98 26.59 19.52
C LYS A 4 -1.95 27.65 19.15
N ASP A 5 -0.88 27.25 18.47
CA ASP A 5 0.04 28.15 17.77
C ASP A 5 -0.39 28.22 16.29
N VAL A 6 -0.45 29.40 15.72
CA VAL A 6 -0.90 29.65 14.35
C VAL A 6 0.17 30.40 13.59
N LYS A 7 0.59 29.88 12.45
CA LYS A 7 1.51 30.53 11.51
C LYS A 7 0.78 30.87 10.23
N PHE A 8 1.17 31.99 9.62
CA PHE A 8 0.53 32.51 8.40
C PHE A 8 1.57 32.86 7.33
N GLY A 9 1.10 32.91 6.10
CA GLY A 9 1.82 33.48 4.97
C GLY A 9 3.18 32.85 4.73
N SER A 10 4.22 33.67 4.62
CA SER A 10 5.58 33.23 4.31
C SER A 10 6.21 32.36 5.39
N ASP A 11 5.95 32.64 6.71
CA ASP A 11 6.50 31.83 7.80
C ASP A 11 5.93 30.40 7.77
N ALA A 12 4.61 30.27 7.58
CA ALA A 12 3.96 28.97 7.44
C ALA A 12 4.54 28.18 6.25
N ARG A 13 4.61 28.83 5.07
CA ARG A 13 5.14 28.19 3.85
C ARG A 13 6.60 27.77 3.98
N THR A 14 7.46 28.63 4.56
CA THR A 14 8.89 28.29 4.73
C THR A 14 9.07 27.05 5.60
N ARG A 15 8.42 27.00 6.78
CA ARG A 15 8.51 25.84 7.68
C ARG A 15 7.96 24.56 7.03
N MET A 16 6.82 24.67 6.37
CA MET A 16 6.22 23.56 5.65
C MET A 16 7.17 23.01 4.59
N MET A 17 7.80 23.88 3.77
CA MET A 17 8.75 23.49 2.72
C MET A 17 10.03 22.90 3.29
N GLU A 18 10.54 23.38 4.43
CA GLU A 18 11.69 22.75 5.11
C GLU A 18 11.38 21.30 5.50
N GLY A 19 10.15 21.02 5.96
CA GLY A 19 9.70 19.65 6.25
C GLY A 19 9.60 18.78 5.00
N VAL A 20 8.99 19.30 3.93
CA VAL A 20 8.91 18.66 2.61
C VAL A 20 10.31 18.29 2.12
N ASP A 21 11.25 19.25 2.14
CA ASP A 21 12.60 19.06 1.65
C ASP A 21 13.40 18.06 2.50
N THR A 22 13.26 18.09 3.80
CA THR A 22 13.94 17.18 4.70
C THR A 22 13.54 15.72 4.41
N LEU A 23 12.25 15.43 4.33
CA LEU A 23 11.77 14.09 4.02
C LEU A 23 12.13 13.67 2.60
N ALA A 24 11.83 14.50 1.60
CA ALA A 24 12.07 14.16 0.20
C ALA A 24 13.57 13.96 -0.12
N ASN A 25 14.46 14.74 0.51
CA ASN A 25 15.89 14.58 0.34
C ASN A 25 16.40 13.25 0.92
N ALA A 26 15.82 12.77 2.02
CA ALA A 26 16.16 11.46 2.57
C ALA A 26 15.65 10.31 1.68
N VAL A 27 14.44 10.45 1.11
CA VAL A 27 13.84 9.42 0.24
C VAL A 27 14.50 9.35 -1.13
N LYS A 28 14.75 10.48 -1.81
CA LYS A 28 15.22 10.52 -3.21
C LYS A 28 16.60 9.90 -3.45
N VAL A 29 17.41 9.71 -2.39
CA VAL A 29 18.73 9.04 -2.53
C VAL A 29 18.61 7.57 -2.89
N THR A 30 17.44 6.97 -2.69
CA THR A 30 17.17 5.56 -3.00
C THR A 30 16.75 5.35 -4.45
N LEU A 31 16.44 6.41 -5.21
CA LEU A 31 15.85 6.34 -6.55
C LEU A 31 16.83 5.80 -7.60
N GLY A 32 16.35 4.82 -8.38
CA GLY A 32 17.04 4.27 -9.54
C GLY A 32 18.05 3.18 -9.21
N PRO A 33 18.68 2.56 -10.25
CA PRO A 33 19.52 1.37 -10.10
C PRO A 33 20.78 1.63 -9.27
N LYS A 34 21.28 2.85 -9.24
CA LYS A 34 22.42 3.28 -8.41
C LYS A 34 21.97 4.08 -7.17
N GLY A 35 20.70 3.99 -6.80
CA GLY A 35 20.17 4.48 -5.54
C GLY A 35 20.87 3.81 -4.34
N ARG A 36 20.97 4.54 -3.23
CA ARG A 36 21.69 4.12 -2.03
C ARG A 36 20.74 3.78 -0.90
N ASN A 37 21.21 2.96 0.03
CA ASN A 37 20.46 2.60 1.22
C ASN A 37 20.35 3.78 2.20
N VAL A 38 19.26 3.81 2.94
CA VAL A 38 19.06 4.65 4.12
C VAL A 38 19.10 3.77 5.36
N VAL A 39 19.73 4.26 6.42
CA VAL A 39 19.82 3.58 7.71
C VAL A 39 18.84 4.24 8.67
N LEU A 40 17.92 3.44 9.21
CA LEU A 40 16.87 3.87 10.14
C LEU A 40 17.18 3.34 11.53
N GLU A 41 17.11 4.20 12.55
CA GLU A 41 17.25 3.81 13.95
C GLU A 41 16.03 2.97 14.37
N LYS A 42 16.25 1.96 15.18
CA LYS A 42 15.19 1.18 15.82
C LYS A 42 15.26 1.36 17.33
N SER A 43 14.12 1.49 17.98
CA SER A 43 14.04 1.59 19.44
C SER A 43 14.64 0.38 20.16
N PHE A 44 14.63 -0.79 19.51
CA PHE A 44 15.22 -2.04 19.98
C PHE A 44 15.82 -2.81 18.81
N GLY A 45 16.99 -3.39 19.00
CA GLY A 45 17.69 -4.20 18.00
C GLY A 45 18.65 -3.40 17.10
N ALA A 46 19.07 -4.01 16.01
CA ALA A 46 19.96 -3.39 15.02
C ALA A 46 19.21 -2.36 14.16
N PRO A 47 19.91 -1.30 13.69
CA PRO A 47 19.33 -0.37 12.72
C PRO A 47 18.83 -1.10 11.48
N ARG A 48 17.69 -0.63 10.91
CA ARG A 48 17.16 -1.12 9.64
C ARG A 48 17.86 -0.44 8.48
N ILE A 49 18.27 -1.21 7.50
CA ILE A 49 18.82 -0.71 6.23
C ILE A 49 17.78 -0.98 5.15
N THR A 50 17.41 0.04 4.39
CA THR A 50 16.37 -0.09 3.36
C THR A 50 16.62 0.84 2.17
N LYS A 51 16.11 0.45 1.00
CA LYS A 51 15.96 1.31 -0.19
C LYS A 51 14.50 1.67 -0.46
N ASP A 52 13.56 1.08 0.26
CA ASP A 52 12.14 1.36 0.07
C ASP A 52 11.79 2.78 0.52
N GLY A 53 11.27 3.57 -0.42
CA GLY A 53 10.95 4.97 -0.19
C GLY A 53 9.82 5.20 0.81
N VAL A 54 8.80 4.32 0.85
CA VAL A 54 7.69 4.46 1.80
C VAL A 54 8.13 4.15 3.22
N THR A 55 8.98 3.15 3.42
CA THR A 55 9.56 2.82 4.73
C THR A 55 10.38 4.00 5.27
N VAL A 56 11.25 4.60 4.41
CA VAL A 56 12.01 5.80 4.80
C VAL A 56 11.08 6.96 5.15
N ALA A 57 10.06 7.22 4.33
CA ALA A 57 9.12 8.32 4.56
C ALA A 57 8.31 8.16 5.86
N LYS A 58 7.92 6.94 6.20
CA LYS A 58 7.16 6.64 7.43
C LYS A 58 7.96 6.82 8.71
N ASP A 59 9.27 6.61 8.65
CA ASP A 59 10.16 6.67 9.82
C ASP A 59 10.60 8.11 10.18
N ILE A 60 10.44 9.08 9.24
CA ILE A 60 10.85 10.47 9.46
C ILE A 60 9.79 11.24 10.24
N GLU A 61 10.17 11.68 11.45
CA GLU A 61 9.41 12.58 12.29
C GLU A 61 10.29 13.75 12.74
N LEU A 62 9.80 14.98 12.56
CA LEU A 62 10.55 16.19 12.84
C LEU A 62 10.09 16.83 14.15
N LYS A 63 11.05 17.43 14.90
CA LYS A 63 10.78 18.08 16.20
C LYS A 63 9.89 19.31 16.07
N ASP A 64 10.11 20.14 15.04
CA ASP A 64 9.27 21.30 14.78
C ASP A 64 7.93 20.83 14.21
N LYS A 65 6.83 21.14 14.88
CA LYS A 65 5.48 20.69 14.50
C LYS A 65 5.05 21.17 13.12
N PHE A 66 5.46 22.38 12.72
CA PHE A 66 5.10 22.93 11.41
C PHE A 66 5.92 22.30 10.28
N GLN A 67 7.23 22.07 10.51
CA GLN A 67 8.05 21.29 9.58
C GLN A 67 7.51 19.86 9.47
N ASN A 68 7.14 19.25 10.61
CA ASN A 68 6.60 17.90 10.62
C ASN A 68 5.29 17.77 9.84
N MET A 69 4.40 18.78 9.87
CA MET A 69 3.22 18.77 9.02
C MET A 69 3.59 18.73 7.52
N GLY A 70 4.59 19.48 7.08
CA GLY A 70 5.09 19.43 5.71
C GLY A 70 5.64 18.04 5.34
N ALA A 71 6.43 17.45 6.23
CA ALA A 71 6.94 16.08 6.06
C ALA A 71 5.79 15.06 6.00
N GLN A 72 4.79 15.17 6.88
CA GLN A 72 3.62 14.28 6.89
C GLN A 72 2.80 14.35 5.59
N MET A 73 2.67 15.52 4.97
CA MET A 73 1.99 15.66 3.68
C MET A 73 2.71 14.88 2.57
N VAL A 74 4.04 14.93 2.52
CA VAL A 74 4.82 14.14 1.55
C VAL A 74 4.82 12.66 1.89
N ARG A 75 4.82 12.29 3.17
CA ARG A 75 4.63 10.90 3.60
C ARG A 75 3.31 10.33 3.11
N GLU A 76 2.24 11.13 3.13
CA GLU A 76 0.93 10.72 2.59
C GLU A 76 1.00 10.46 1.08
N VAL A 77 1.79 11.23 0.31
CA VAL A 77 2.02 10.96 -1.12
C VAL A 77 2.66 9.59 -1.33
N ALA A 78 3.72 9.29 -0.59
CA ALA A 78 4.41 8.00 -0.68
C ALA A 78 3.49 6.84 -0.29
N SER A 79 2.74 6.99 0.81
CA SER A 79 1.78 5.97 1.27
C SER A 79 0.68 5.73 0.25
N LYS A 80 0.08 6.77 -0.32
CA LYS A 80 -0.95 6.63 -1.36
C LYS A 80 -0.44 6.01 -2.65
N ALA A 81 0.79 6.32 -3.07
CA ALA A 81 1.40 5.67 -4.23
C ALA A 81 1.55 4.16 -3.98
N ASN A 82 2.01 3.79 -2.79
CA ASN A 82 2.10 2.39 -2.37
C ASN A 82 0.73 1.69 -2.37
N ASP A 83 -0.29 2.30 -1.75
CA ASP A 83 -1.63 1.71 -1.64
C ASP A 83 -2.31 1.54 -3.01
N THR A 84 -2.05 2.45 -3.97
CA THR A 84 -2.69 2.44 -5.30
C THR A 84 -2.01 1.50 -6.28
N ALA A 85 -0.66 1.46 -6.28
CA ALA A 85 0.12 0.78 -7.30
C ALA A 85 1.21 -0.15 -6.74
N GLY A 86 1.41 -0.15 -5.42
CA GLY A 86 2.40 -0.97 -4.72
C GLY A 86 3.87 -0.59 -4.97
N ASP A 87 4.10 0.42 -5.81
CA ASP A 87 5.44 0.90 -6.20
C ASP A 87 5.37 2.40 -6.55
N GLY A 88 6.52 3.00 -6.95
CA GLY A 88 6.61 4.39 -7.37
C GLY A 88 6.63 5.42 -6.23
N THR A 89 6.79 5.00 -4.99
CA THR A 89 6.78 5.83 -3.79
C THR A 89 7.84 6.92 -3.81
N THR A 90 9.06 6.57 -4.23
CA THR A 90 10.18 7.52 -4.37
C THR A 90 9.95 8.49 -5.52
N THR A 91 9.46 8.03 -6.67
CA THR A 91 9.10 8.88 -7.82
C THR A 91 8.02 9.89 -7.45
N ALA A 92 6.97 9.45 -6.74
CA ALA A 92 5.90 10.31 -6.25
C ALA A 92 6.43 11.40 -5.29
N THR A 93 7.33 11.02 -4.39
CA THR A 93 7.99 11.96 -3.44
C THR A 93 8.82 13.02 -4.18
N VAL A 94 9.61 12.63 -5.19
CA VAL A 94 10.43 13.54 -6.00
C VAL A 94 9.55 14.50 -6.79
N LEU A 95 8.47 14.01 -7.40
CA LEU A 95 7.49 14.84 -8.11
C LEU A 95 6.80 15.83 -7.15
N ALA A 96 6.35 15.38 -5.99
CA ALA A 96 5.69 16.23 -5.00
C ALA A 96 6.62 17.35 -4.50
N GLN A 97 7.89 17.03 -4.22
CA GLN A 97 8.90 18.02 -3.83
C GLN A 97 9.07 19.07 -4.94
N SER A 98 9.24 18.65 -6.19
CA SER A 98 9.45 19.54 -7.31
C SER A 98 8.24 20.46 -7.54
N ILE A 99 7.03 19.93 -7.52
CA ILE A 99 5.79 20.71 -7.69
C ILE A 99 5.63 21.72 -6.54
N ALA A 100 5.84 21.29 -5.30
CA ALA A 100 5.71 22.15 -4.13
C ALA A 100 6.76 23.28 -4.13
N GLN A 101 8.02 22.99 -4.48
CA GLN A 101 9.10 23.99 -4.55
C GLN A 101 8.81 25.05 -5.61
N GLU A 102 8.44 24.66 -6.83
CA GLU A 102 8.14 25.60 -7.91
C GLU A 102 6.83 26.37 -7.61
N GLY A 103 5.83 25.71 -7.03
CA GLY A 103 4.60 26.36 -6.59
C GLY A 103 4.83 27.39 -5.50
N ALA A 104 5.64 27.08 -4.48
CA ALA A 104 5.99 28.02 -3.41
C ALA A 104 6.72 29.27 -3.97
N LYS A 105 7.61 29.10 -4.98
CA LYS A 105 8.25 30.24 -5.66
C LYS A 105 7.25 31.13 -6.39
N ALA A 106 6.29 30.51 -7.09
CA ALA A 106 5.25 31.24 -7.82
C ALA A 106 4.32 32.03 -6.87
N VAL A 107 3.93 31.43 -5.74
CA VAL A 107 3.12 32.12 -4.71
C VAL A 107 3.92 33.25 -4.06
N ALA A 108 5.21 33.06 -3.78
CA ALA A 108 6.08 34.11 -3.27
C ALA A 108 6.25 35.28 -4.25
N ALA A 109 6.14 35.02 -5.56
CA ALA A 109 6.13 36.02 -6.62
C ALA A 109 4.77 36.74 -6.78
N GLY A 110 3.77 36.42 -5.95
CA GLY A 110 2.47 37.09 -5.93
C GLY A 110 1.40 36.48 -6.85
N MET A 111 1.62 35.28 -7.38
CA MET A 111 0.63 34.59 -8.22
C MET A 111 -0.51 34.01 -7.39
N ASN A 112 -1.69 33.91 -7.97
CA ASN A 112 -2.87 33.36 -7.30
C ASN A 112 -2.73 31.82 -7.11
N PRO A 113 -2.65 31.33 -5.84
CA PRO A 113 -2.43 29.91 -5.58
C PRO A 113 -3.54 29.01 -6.13
N MET A 114 -4.78 29.48 -6.18
CA MET A 114 -5.93 28.72 -6.68
C MET A 114 -5.86 28.55 -8.20
N ASP A 115 -5.39 29.56 -8.92
CA ASP A 115 -5.20 29.46 -10.38
C ASP A 115 -3.96 28.65 -10.72
N LEU A 116 -2.87 28.75 -9.92
CA LEU A 116 -1.74 27.83 -10.02
C LEU A 116 -2.20 26.38 -9.92
N LYS A 117 -3.03 26.06 -8.91
CA LYS A 117 -3.56 24.70 -8.73
C LYS A 117 -4.41 24.25 -9.93
N ARG A 118 -5.28 25.11 -10.46
CA ARG A 118 -6.06 24.78 -11.66
C ARG A 118 -5.16 24.48 -12.86
N GLY A 119 -4.09 25.26 -13.05
CA GLY A 119 -3.09 25.00 -14.10
C GLY A 119 -2.35 23.68 -13.90
N ILE A 120 -2.01 23.34 -12.66
CA ILE A 120 -1.43 22.04 -12.29
C ILE A 120 -2.40 20.91 -12.67
N ASP A 121 -3.68 21.01 -12.28
CA ASP A 121 -4.69 19.99 -12.54
C ASP A 121 -4.87 19.75 -14.06
N ILE A 122 -4.96 20.84 -14.87
CA ILE A 122 -5.05 20.76 -16.35
C ILE A 122 -3.83 20.04 -16.93
N ALA A 123 -2.63 20.38 -16.48
CA ALA A 123 -1.39 19.77 -16.96
C ALA A 123 -1.32 18.29 -16.63
N VAL A 124 -1.68 17.90 -15.40
CA VAL A 124 -1.70 16.50 -14.96
C VAL A 124 -2.64 15.66 -15.80
N GLU A 125 -3.84 16.16 -16.10
CA GLU A 125 -4.80 15.45 -16.95
C GLU A 125 -4.23 15.20 -18.36
N ALA A 126 -3.57 16.20 -18.96
CA ALA A 126 -2.94 16.06 -20.26
C ALA A 126 -1.79 15.05 -20.26
N VAL A 127 -0.95 15.07 -19.22
CA VAL A 127 0.17 14.13 -19.05
C VAL A 127 -0.34 12.69 -18.84
N VAL A 128 -1.38 12.49 -18.04
CA VAL A 128 -2.00 11.16 -17.83
C VAL A 128 -2.47 10.57 -19.16
N LYS A 129 -3.21 11.34 -19.96
CA LYS A 129 -3.63 10.91 -21.31
C LYS A 129 -2.45 10.58 -22.22
N SER A 130 -1.35 11.35 -22.12
CA SER A 130 -0.12 11.07 -22.87
C SER A 130 0.54 9.76 -22.40
N LEU A 131 0.62 9.49 -21.10
CA LEU A 131 1.16 8.24 -20.56
C LEU A 131 0.33 7.04 -21.00
N GLU A 132 -1.00 7.15 -20.97
CA GLU A 132 -1.91 6.09 -21.46
C GLU A 132 -1.69 5.80 -22.95
N SER A 133 -1.46 6.85 -23.76
CA SER A 133 -1.17 6.69 -25.20
C SER A 133 0.20 6.09 -25.50
N GLN A 134 1.19 6.26 -24.60
CA GLN A 134 2.51 5.65 -24.68
C GLN A 134 2.52 4.20 -24.20
N SER A 135 1.49 3.79 -23.47
CA SER A 135 1.42 2.48 -22.84
C SER A 135 1.39 1.33 -23.86
N GLN A 136 2.22 0.33 -23.62
CA GLN A 136 2.25 -0.93 -24.38
C GLN A 136 1.71 -2.06 -23.49
N LYS A 137 0.74 -2.81 -24.00
CA LYS A 137 0.18 -3.96 -23.26
C LYS A 137 1.20 -5.09 -23.17
N ILE A 138 1.25 -5.72 -22.02
CA ILE A 138 2.01 -6.94 -21.79
C ILE A 138 1.18 -8.11 -22.31
N THR A 139 1.78 -8.97 -23.13
CA THR A 139 1.10 -10.09 -23.79
C THR A 139 1.77 -11.43 -23.51
N THR A 140 3.03 -11.45 -23.08
CA THR A 140 3.82 -12.66 -22.89
C THR A 140 4.31 -12.81 -21.44
N SER A 141 4.51 -14.07 -21.01
CA SER A 141 5.10 -14.41 -19.71
C SER A 141 6.52 -13.86 -19.55
N ASP A 142 7.29 -13.78 -20.66
CA ASP A 142 8.63 -13.19 -20.64
C ASP A 142 8.62 -11.68 -20.35
N GLU A 143 7.65 -10.94 -20.89
CA GLU A 143 7.47 -9.52 -20.59
C GLU A 143 7.07 -9.32 -19.12
N VAL A 144 6.21 -10.19 -18.57
CA VAL A 144 5.87 -10.21 -17.15
C VAL A 144 7.12 -10.44 -16.29
N ALA A 145 7.96 -11.42 -16.66
CA ALA A 145 9.21 -11.72 -15.98
C ALA A 145 10.20 -10.54 -16.03
N GLN A 146 10.25 -9.79 -17.13
CA GLN A 146 11.08 -8.60 -17.26
C GLN A 146 10.65 -7.49 -16.29
N VAL A 147 9.35 -7.21 -16.19
CA VAL A 147 8.85 -6.24 -15.21
C VAL A 147 9.23 -6.64 -13.79
N GLY A 148 8.97 -7.88 -13.41
CA GLY A 148 9.34 -8.42 -12.10
C GLY A 148 10.84 -8.32 -11.83
N THR A 149 11.67 -8.62 -12.84
CA THR A 149 13.12 -8.52 -12.74
C THR A 149 13.58 -7.09 -12.47
N ILE A 150 13.05 -6.11 -13.21
CA ILE A 150 13.40 -4.70 -13.05
C ILE A 150 13.01 -4.18 -11.67
N SER A 151 11.79 -4.44 -11.26
CA SER A 151 11.29 -4.03 -9.94
C SER A 151 12.03 -4.73 -8.79
N ALA A 152 12.51 -5.98 -9.03
CA ALA A 152 13.38 -6.70 -8.11
C ALA A 152 14.87 -6.30 -8.18
N ASN A 153 15.21 -5.10 -8.68
CA ASN A 153 16.58 -4.61 -8.81
C ASN A 153 17.50 -5.47 -9.70
N GLY A 154 16.95 -6.15 -10.70
CA GLY A 154 17.69 -6.97 -11.68
C GLY A 154 17.82 -8.45 -11.30
N GLU A 155 17.13 -8.93 -10.25
CA GLU A 155 17.11 -10.35 -9.89
C GLU A 155 16.18 -11.14 -10.82
N ILE A 156 16.76 -11.81 -11.82
CA ILE A 156 16.03 -12.56 -12.86
C ILE A 156 15.19 -13.70 -12.26
N GLU A 157 15.67 -14.35 -11.22
CA GLU A 157 14.98 -15.46 -10.56
C GLU A 157 13.66 -15.02 -9.94
N ILE A 158 13.63 -13.84 -9.30
CA ILE A 158 12.40 -13.25 -8.74
C ILE A 158 11.41 -12.94 -9.86
N GLY A 159 11.86 -12.30 -10.94
CA GLY A 159 10.99 -12.00 -12.07
C GLY A 159 10.36 -13.24 -12.70
N LYS A 160 11.13 -14.30 -12.92
CA LYS A 160 10.64 -15.58 -13.44
C LYS A 160 9.64 -16.23 -12.49
N MET A 161 9.92 -16.22 -11.18
CA MET A 161 9.04 -16.81 -10.17
C MET A 161 7.69 -16.08 -10.10
N ILE A 162 7.69 -14.74 -10.20
CA ILE A 162 6.45 -13.95 -10.24
C ILE A 162 5.67 -14.27 -11.51
N ALA A 163 6.32 -14.36 -12.68
CA ALA A 163 5.65 -14.72 -13.93
C ALA A 163 5.04 -16.13 -13.87
N GLU A 164 5.77 -17.11 -13.33
CA GLU A 164 5.27 -18.47 -13.11
C GLU A 164 4.09 -18.48 -12.12
N ALA A 165 4.17 -17.71 -11.04
CA ALA A 165 3.07 -17.56 -10.09
C ALA A 165 1.81 -17.01 -10.79
N MET A 166 1.96 -15.95 -11.58
CA MET A 166 0.83 -15.36 -12.33
C MET A 166 0.27 -16.30 -13.38
N GLU A 167 1.10 -17.11 -14.04
CA GLU A 167 0.64 -18.12 -15.01
C GLU A 167 -0.18 -19.21 -14.33
N ARG A 168 0.24 -19.67 -13.13
CA ARG A 168 -0.45 -20.73 -12.38
C ARG A 168 -1.79 -20.29 -11.81
N VAL A 169 -1.88 -19.07 -11.25
CA VAL A 169 -3.11 -18.57 -10.61
C VAL A 169 -3.95 -17.68 -11.54
N GLY A 170 -3.43 -17.32 -12.71
CA GLY A 170 -4.07 -16.39 -13.66
C GLY A 170 -3.92 -14.93 -13.28
N ASN A 171 -4.37 -14.03 -14.17
CA ASN A 171 -4.21 -12.59 -14.01
C ASN A 171 -4.99 -12.00 -12.80
N GLU A 172 -6.12 -12.63 -12.47
CA GLU A 172 -6.96 -12.27 -11.31
C GLU A 172 -6.57 -13.05 -10.04
N GLY A 173 -5.61 -13.96 -10.15
CA GLY A 173 -5.16 -14.82 -9.07
C GLY A 173 -4.40 -14.05 -7.99
N VAL A 174 -4.37 -14.62 -6.79
CA VAL A 174 -3.72 -14.04 -5.62
C VAL A 174 -2.32 -14.59 -5.47
N ILE A 175 -1.36 -13.69 -5.26
CA ILE A 175 0.02 -14.05 -4.93
C ILE A 175 0.33 -13.41 -3.58
N THR A 176 0.86 -14.20 -2.65
CA THR A 176 1.32 -13.75 -1.33
C THR A 176 2.80 -14.04 -1.16
N VAL A 177 3.48 -13.23 -0.35
CA VAL A 177 4.91 -13.37 -0.08
C VAL A 177 5.12 -13.65 1.40
N GLU A 178 5.76 -14.79 1.70
CA GLU A 178 6.03 -15.25 3.06
C GLU A 178 7.52 -15.37 3.34
N GLU A 179 7.87 -15.40 4.62
CA GLU A 179 9.23 -15.72 5.05
C GLU A 179 9.39 -17.24 5.09
N ALA A 180 10.40 -17.77 4.40
CA ALA A 180 10.78 -19.17 4.49
C ALA A 180 11.64 -19.42 5.72
N LYS A 181 11.61 -20.66 6.20
CA LYS A 181 12.57 -21.15 7.20
C LYS A 181 13.83 -21.75 6.55
N SER A 182 13.84 -21.85 5.23
CA SER A 182 14.92 -22.39 4.38
C SER A 182 15.81 -21.26 3.84
N LEU A 183 16.95 -21.61 3.29
CA LEU A 183 17.84 -20.67 2.58
C LEU A 183 17.32 -20.35 1.17
N GLU A 184 16.55 -21.24 0.59
CA GLU A 184 16.04 -21.15 -0.79
C GLU A 184 14.66 -20.50 -0.82
N THR A 185 14.39 -19.77 -1.88
CA THR A 185 13.07 -19.20 -2.19
C THR A 185 12.26 -20.21 -3.00
N GLU A 186 11.03 -20.46 -2.59
CA GLU A 186 10.15 -21.47 -3.17
C GLU A 186 8.81 -20.87 -3.60
N LEU A 187 8.20 -21.43 -4.64
CA LEU A 187 6.86 -21.09 -5.11
C LEU A 187 5.94 -22.29 -4.94
N ASP A 188 4.90 -22.12 -4.12
CA ASP A 188 3.81 -23.09 -3.98
C ASP A 188 2.49 -22.49 -4.43
N VAL A 189 1.57 -23.34 -4.91
CA VAL A 189 0.17 -22.96 -5.12
C VAL A 189 -0.69 -23.79 -4.19
N VAL A 190 -1.45 -23.08 -3.35
CA VAL A 190 -2.30 -23.68 -2.31
C VAL A 190 -3.75 -23.28 -2.50
N GLU A 191 -4.66 -24.05 -1.90
CA GLU A 191 -6.07 -23.71 -1.87
C GLU A 191 -6.28 -22.38 -1.10
N GLY A 192 -7.02 -21.45 -1.69
CA GLY A 192 -7.22 -20.15 -1.07
C GLY A 192 -8.03 -19.21 -1.95
N MET A 193 -8.42 -18.08 -1.38
CA MET A 193 -9.10 -17.02 -2.12
C MET A 193 -8.92 -15.67 -1.48
N GLN A 194 -9.08 -14.62 -2.29
CA GLN A 194 -9.16 -13.24 -1.83
C GLN A 194 -10.54 -12.64 -2.14
N PHE A 195 -11.01 -11.79 -1.23
CA PHE A 195 -12.20 -10.98 -1.45
C PHE A 195 -12.01 -9.56 -0.94
N ASP A 196 -12.71 -8.62 -1.57
CA ASP A 196 -12.63 -7.18 -1.40
C ASP A 196 -13.41 -6.69 -0.17
N ARG A 197 -12.97 -7.10 1.04
CA ARG A 197 -13.44 -6.61 2.34
C ARG A 197 -12.27 -6.64 3.32
N GLY A 198 -11.89 -5.49 3.84
CA GLY A 198 -10.84 -5.37 4.84
C GLY A 198 -11.36 -5.40 6.28
N TYR A 199 -10.46 -5.18 7.23
CA TYR A 199 -10.81 -5.18 8.65
C TYR A 199 -11.79 -4.06 9.03
N LEU A 200 -12.73 -4.37 9.92
CA LEU A 200 -13.74 -3.42 10.42
C LEU A 200 -13.15 -2.38 11.38
N SER A 201 -11.97 -2.62 11.91
CA SER A 201 -11.31 -1.69 12.83
C SER A 201 -9.79 -1.77 12.68
N PRO A 202 -9.09 -0.62 12.62
CA PRO A 202 -7.62 -0.59 12.62
C PRO A 202 -6.99 -1.23 13.86
N TYR A 203 -7.75 -1.36 14.95
CA TYR A 203 -7.29 -2.03 16.16
C TYR A 203 -7.09 -3.54 16.00
N PHE A 204 -7.55 -4.16 14.91
CA PHE A 204 -7.26 -5.55 14.59
C PHE A 204 -5.88 -5.75 13.94
N VAL A 205 -5.23 -4.70 13.50
CA VAL A 205 -3.89 -4.74 12.88
C VAL A 205 -2.87 -5.39 13.81
N THR A 206 -2.11 -6.35 13.28
CA THR A 206 -1.01 -7.04 13.97
C THR A 206 0.36 -6.54 13.54
N ASP A 207 0.47 -6.08 12.28
CA ASP A 207 1.64 -5.44 11.70
C ASP A 207 1.32 -3.98 11.38
N ALA A 208 1.74 -3.08 12.25
CA ALA A 208 1.50 -1.65 12.11
C ALA A 208 2.32 -1.01 10.97
N GLU A 209 3.45 -1.59 10.58
CA GLU A 209 4.28 -1.05 9.48
C GLU A 209 3.56 -1.26 8.13
N LYS A 210 2.97 -2.44 7.94
CA LYS A 210 2.23 -2.79 6.70
C LYS A 210 0.71 -2.57 6.81
N MET A 211 0.21 -2.09 7.97
CA MET A 211 -1.22 -1.93 8.24
C MET A 211 -2.04 -3.19 7.93
N ARG A 212 -1.52 -4.37 8.31
CA ARG A 212 -2.12 -5.69 8.08
C ARG A 212 -2.47 -6.39 9.39
N ALA A 213 -3.54 -7.17 9.37
CA ALA A 213 -3.80 -8.17 10.40
C ALA A 213 -3.47 -9.56 9.82
N SER A 214 -2.53 -10.28 10.45
CA SER A 214 -2.17 -11.65 10.10
C SER A 214 -2.59 -12.58 11.21
N LEU A 215 -3.33 -13.64 10.88
CA LEU A 215 -3.82 -14.66 11.79
C LEU A 215 -3.27 -16.01 11.32
N GLU A 216 -2.45 -16.65 12.15
CA GLU A 216 -1.87 -17.97 11.89
C GLU A 216 -2.77 -19.06 12.50
N ASP A 217 -3.08 -20.09 11.72
CA ASP A 217 -3.97 -21.20 12.08
C ASP A 217 -5.32 -20.76 12.67
N PRO A 218 -6.01 -19.75 12.08
CA PRO A 218 -7.24 -19.23 12.67
C PRO A 218 -8.42 -20.19 12.54
N TYR A 219 -9.37 -20.04 13.47
CA TYR A 219 -10.75 -20.41 13.24
C TYR A 219 -11.45 -19.32 12.42
N ILE A 220 -12.42 -19.70 11.58
CA ILE A 220 -13.18 -18.79 10.72
C ILE A 220 -14.67 -19.01 11.01
N LEU A 221 -15.30 -18.01 11.58
CA LEU A 221 -16.76 -17.99 11.82
C LEU A 221 -17.44 -17.30 10.63
N LEU A 222 -18.32 -18.02 9.96
CA LEU A 222 -19.10 -17.53 8.82
C LEU A 222 -20.55 -17.32 9.27
N HIS A 223 -21.01 -16.07 9.28
CA HIS A 223 -22.36 -15.73 9.73
C HIS A 223 -23.13 -14.94 8.69
N GLU A 224 -24.36 -15.37 8.39
CA GLU A 224 -25.15 -14.77 7.30
C GLU A 224 -25.66 -13.36 7.63
N LYS A 225 -26.02 -13.12 8.90
CA LYS A 225 -26.64 -11.87 9.37
C LYS A 225 -25.65 -10.93 10.05
N LYS A 226 -26.15 -9.75 10.41
CA LYS A 226 -25.41 -8.78 11.22
C LYS A 226 -25.22 -9.29 12.66
N LEU A 227 -24.07 -8.95 13.23
CA LEU A 227 -23.72 -9.21 14.62
C LEU A 227 -23.66 -7.88 15.38
N SER A 228 -24.66 -7.59 16.19
CA SER A 228 -24.72 -6.38 17.04
C SER A 228 -24.75 -6.71 18.53
N ASN A 229 -25.25 -7.90 18.89
CA ASN A 229 -25.34 -8.37 20.27
C ASN A 229 -24.17 -9.30 20.62
N LEU A 230 -23.48 -8.98 21.70
CA LEU A 230 -22.37 -9.78 22.19
C LEU A 230 -22.83 -11.12 22.79
N GLN A 231 -23.99 -11.16 23.44
CA GLN A 231 -24.43 -12.33 24.21
C GLN A 231 -24.53 -13.58 23.33
N ASP A 232 -24.99 -13.42 22.08
CA ASP A 232 -25.14 -14.53 21.14
C ASP A 232 -23.79 -15.12 20.72
N MET A 233 -22.71 -14.31 20.78
CA MET A 233 -21.35 -14.70 20.42
C MET A 233 -20.54 -15.31 21.59
N LEU A 234 -20.91 -15.03 22.84
CA LEU A 234 -20.13 -15.44 24.02
C LEU A 234 -19.77 -16.92 24.02
N PRO A 235 -20.71 -17.87 23.77
CA PRO A 235 -20.39 -19.29 23.80
C PRO A 235 -19.29 -19.70 22.80
N VAL A 236 -19.26 -19.08 21.62
CA VAL A 236 -18.24 -19.33 20.59
C VAL A 236 -16.89 -18.71 21.01
N LEU A 237 -16.92 -17.46 21.49
CA LEU A 237 -15.72 -16.75 21.92
C LEU A 237 -15.02 -17.46 23.08
N GLU A 238 -15.77 -17.97 24.05
CA GLU A 238 -15.23 -18.74 25.19
C GLU A 238 -14.52 -20.01 24.71
N LYS A 239 -15.11 -20.76 23.77
CA LYS A 239 -14.50 -21.96 23.20
C LYS A 239 -13.20 -21.63 22.44
N VAL A 240 -13.20 -20.53 21.67
CA VAL A 240 -12.03 -20.07 20.92
C VAL A 240 -10.91 -19.63 21.87
N VAL A 241 -11.23 -18.85 22.91
CA VAL A 241 -10.24 -18.46 23.94
C VAL A 241 -9.60 -19.67 24.59
N GLN A 242 -10.39 -20.71 24.96
CA GLN A 242 -9.87 -21.95 25.54
C GLN A 242 -8.91 -22.69 24.59
N SER A 243 -9.13 -22.61 23.27
CA SER A 243 -8.25 -23.22 22.26
C SER A 243 -6.95 -22.46 22.04
N SER A 244 -6.87 -21.19 22.48
CA SER A 244 -5.74 -20.26 22.24
C SER A 244 -5.45 -19.96 20.75
N ARG A 245 -6.33 -20.37 19.83
CA ARG A 245 -6.22 -20.08 18.39
C ARG A 245 -6.85 -18.73 18.06
N PRO A 246 -6.35 -18.02 17.03
CA PRO A 246 -6.99 -16.81 16.51
C PRO A 246 -8.39 -17.10 15.93
N LEU A 247 -9.22 -16.06 15.87
CA LEU A 247 -10.54 -16.11 15.27
C LEU A 247 -10.68 -15.02 14.21
N LEU A 248 -11.07 -15.40 13.00
CA LEU A 248 -11.63 -14.50 12.00
C LEU A 248 -13.17 -14.60 12.04
N ILE A 249 -13.85 -13.47 12.09
CA ILE A 249 -15.30 -13.40 11.98
C ILE A 249 -15.65 -12.74 10.65
N ILE A 250 -16.40 -13.46 9.81
CA ILE A 250 -16.95 -12.97 8.54
C ILE A 250 -18.47 -12.95 8.67
N ALA A 251 -19.06 -11.77 8.71
CA ALA A 251 -20.50 -11.60 8.85
C ALA A 251 -21.02 -10.50 7.92
N GLU A 252 -22.34 -10.40 7.74
CA GLU A 252 -22.92 -9.30 6.94
C GLU A 252 -22.41 -7.94 7.41
N ASP A 253 -22.43 -7.72 8.72
CA ASP A 253 -21.82 -6.58 9.40
C ASP A 253 -21.55 -6.93 10.87
N ILE A 254 -20.61 -6.23 11.50
CA ILE A 254 -20.38 -6.34 12.94
C ILE A 254 -20.33 -4.92 13.48
N GLU A 255 -21.29 -4.58 14.32
CA GLU A 255 -21.48 -3.20 14.77
C GLU A 255 -21.81 -3.10 16.27
N GLY A 256 -21.84 -1.89 16.79
CA GLY A 256 -22.28 -1.60 18.15
C GLY A 256 -21.43 -2.27 19.24
N GLU A 257 -22.11 -2.89 20.20
CA GLU A 257 -21.49 -3.53 21.37
C GLU A 257 -20.59 -4.72 20.99
N ALA A 258 -20.99 -5.49 19.97
CA ALA A 258 -20.23 -6.64 19.50
C ALA A 258 -18.83 -6.21 18.99
N LEU A 259 -18.76 -5.23 18.10
CA LEU A 259 -17.47 -4.72 17.57
C LEU A 259 -16.63 -4.10 18.68
N ALA A 260 -17.20 -3.26 19.52
CA ALA A 260 -16.50 -2.60 20.61
C ALA A 260 -15.85 -3.62 21.56
N THR A 261 -16.57 -4.69 21.90
CA THR A 261 -16.07 -5.72 22.80
C THR A 261 -14.96 -6.56 22.15
N LEU A 262 -15.06 -6.90 20.86
CA LEU A 262 -14.00 -7.58 20.14
C LEU A 262 -12.71 -6.75 20.14
N VAL A 263 -12.81 -5.44 19.88
CA VAL A 263 -11.69 -4.51 19.92
C VAL A 263 -11.06 -4.44 21.32
N VAL A 264 -11.88 -4.29 22.37
CA VAL A 264 -11.37 -4.22 23.75
C VAL A 264 -10.67 -5.52 24.16
N ASN A 265 -11.23 -6.68 23.85
CA ASN A 265 -10.60 -7.96 24.15
C ASN A 265 -9.31 -8.20 23.35
N ARG A 266 -9.26 -7.73 22.11
CA ARG A 266 -8.04 -7.75 21.30
C ARG A 266 -6.93 -6.89 21.93
N LEU A 267 -7.25 -5.65 22.33
CA LEU A 267 -6.32 -4.72 22.96
C LEU A 267 -5.80 -5.21 24.31
N ARG A 268 -6.64 -5.90 25.08
CA ARG A 268 -6.27 -6.51 26.36
C ARG A 268 -5.43 -7.80 26.18
N GLY A 269 -5.25 -8.29 24.96
CA GLY A 269 -4.53 -9.53 24.68
C GLY A 269 -5.28 -10.81 25.07
N GLY A 270 -6.55 -10.72 25.47
CA GLY A 270 -7.36 -11.87 25.87
C GLY A 270 -7.87 -12.70 24.70
N LEU A 271 -8.00 -12.11 23.52
CA LEU A 271 -8.49 -12.78 22.31
C LEU A 271 -7.73 -12.28 21.08
N LYS A 272 -7.17 -13.20 20.31
CA LYS A 272 -6.61 -12.89 18.99
C LYS A 272 -7.73 -12.96 17.97
N VAL A 273 -8.29 -11.81 17.59
CA VAL A 273 -9.47 -11.74 16.72
C VAL A 273 -9.32 -10.65 15.68
N ALA A 274 -9.89 -10.90 14.51
CA ALA A 274 -10.20 -9.90 13.50
C ALA A 274 -11.63 -10.10 12.98
N ALA A 275 -12.23 -9.04 12.46
CA ALA A 275 -13.58 -9.04 11.96
C ALA A 275 -13.66 -8.30 10.63
N VAL A 276 -14.36 -8.89 9.66
CA VAL A 276 -14.54 -8.37 8.31
C VAL A 276 -15.99 -8.51 7.87
N LYS A 277 -16.42 -7.69 6.91
CA LYS A 277 -17.73 -7.87 6.28
C LYS A 277 -17.67 -9.01 5.26
N ALA A 278 -18.77 -9.75 5.16
CA ALA A 278 -18.93 -10.73 4.11
C ALA A 278 -18.99 -10.05 2.73
N PRO A 279 -18.33 -10.65 1.71
CA PRO A 279 -18.35 -10.11 0.35
C PRO A 279 -19.72 -10.25 -0.31
N GLY A 280 -20.07 -9.34 -1.20
CA GLY A 280 -21.32 -9.34 -1.95
C GLY A 280 -22.52 -8.81 -1.15
N PHE A 281 -23.71 -8.91 -1.77
CA PHE A 281 -24.99 -8.47 -1.21
C PHE A 281 -26.09 -9.49 -1.54
N GLY A 282 -27.09 -9.62 -0.65
CA GLY A 282 -28.24 -10.51 -0.86
C GLY A 282 -27.82 -11.97 -1.13
N ASP A 283 -28.40 -12.59 -2.15
CA ASP A 283 -28.13 -14.00 -2.49
C ASP A 283 -26.68 -14.25 -2.92
N ARG A 284 -26.00 -13.24 -3.51
CA ARG A 284 -24.58 -13.35 -3.82
C ARG A 284 -23.73 -13.45 -2.57
N ARG A 285 -24.06 -12.71 -1.51
CA ARG A 285 -23.34 -12.82 -0.23
C ARG A 285 -23.48 -14.23 0.34
N LYS A 286 -24.69 -14.80 0.32
CA LYS A 286 -24.91 -16.19 0.75
C LYS A 286 -24.04 -17.16 -0.04
N ALA A 287 -24.05 -17.05 -1.36
CA ALA A 287 -23.26 -17.89 -2.24
C ALA A 287 -21.75 -17.76 -2.01
N MET A 288 -21.25 -16.54 -1.76
CA MET A 288 -19.83 -16.33 -1.45
C MET A 288 -19.46 -16.84 -0.05
N LEU A 289 -20.34 -16.74 0.94
CA LEU A 289 -20.13 -17.36 2.26
C LEU A 289 -20.04 -18.89 2.14
N GLU A 290 -20.86 -19.51 1.29
CA GLU A 290 -20.79 -20.94 1.00
C GLU A 290 -19.48 -21.34 0.29
N ASP A 291 -19.00 -20.50 -0.64
CA ASP A 291 -17.71 -20.71 -1.30
C ASP A 291 -16.56 -20.69 -0.27
N ILE A 292 -16.57 -19.72 0.66
CA ILE A 292 -15.61 -19.65 1.75
C ILE A 292 -15.75 -20.84 2.70
N ALA A 293 -16.98 -21.28 2.99
CA ALA A 293 -17.23 -22.45 3.83
C ALA A 293 -16.63 -23.72 3.20
N THR A 294 -16.87 -23.94 1.91
CA THR A 294 -16.27 -25.06 1.16
C THR A 294 -14.74 -25.00 1.19
N LEU A 295 -14.17 -23.80 0.95
CA LEU A 295 -12.72 -23.60 0.96
C LEU A 295 -12.06 -23.89 2.31
N THR A 296 -12.76 -23.61 3.40
CA THR A 296 -12.19 -23.66 4.77
C THR A 296 -12.69 -24.84 5.59
N ASN A 297 -13.49 -25.72 4.99
CA ASN A 297 -14.20 -26.82 5.67
C ASN A 297 -15.05 -26.32 6.85
N GLY A 298 -15.71 -25.19 6.67
CA GLY A 298 -16.57 -24.56 7.67
C GLY A 298 -18.06 -24.70 7.34
N THR A 299 -18.90 -24.19 8.22
CA THR A 299 -20.35 -24.15 8.04
C THR A 299 -20.83 -22.71 8.10
N VAL A 300 -21.67 -22.28 7.16
CA VAL A 300 -22.32 -20.97 7.24
C VAL A 300 -23.40 -21.03 8.33
N ILE A 301 -23.26 -20.19 9.34
CA ILE A 301 -24.21 -20.09 10.43
C ILE A 301 -25.37 -19.21 9.98
N SER A 302 -26.52 -19.85 9.77
CA SER A 302 -27.75 -19.21 9.30
C SER A 302 -28.94 -19.75 10.04
N GLU A 303 -29.81 -18.88 10.50
CA GLU A 303 -31.11 -19.26 11.12
C GLU A 303 -32.07 -19.87 10.10
N GLU A 304 -31.92 -19.58 8.81
CA GLU A 304 -32.72 -20.19 7.75
C GLU A 304 -32.48 -21.71 7.65
N VAL A 305 -31.23 -22.14 7.95
CA VAL A 305 -30.86 -23.56 8.02
C VAL A 305 -31.08 -24.14 9.42
N GLY A 306 -31.58 -23.35 10.38
CA GLY A 306 -31.86 -23.77 11.74
C GLY A 306 -30.67 -23.75 12.70
N ILE A 307 -29.51 -23.18 12.29
CA ILE A 307 -28.31 -23.10 13.12
C ILE A 307 -28.27 -21.73 13.82
N LYS A 308 -28.37 -21.74 15.14
CA LYS A 308 -28.23 -20.53 15.97
C LYS A 308 -26.77 -20.33 16.38
N LEU A 309 -26.34 -19.07 16.49
CA LEU A 309 -24.98 -18.72 16.88
C LEU A 309 -24.56 -19.29 18.24
N GLU A 310 -25.49 -19.35 19.20
CA GLU A 310 -25.28 -19.93 20.54
C GLU A 310 -24.93 -21.43 20.51
N SER A 311 -25.39 -22.16 19.47
CA SER A 311 -25.20 -23.61 19.33
C SER A 311 -23.94 -23.99 18.55
N VAL A 312 -23.14 -23.01 18.07
CA VAL A 312 -21.96 -23.24 17.26
C VAL A 312 -20.87 -23.98 18.05
N THR A 313 -20.34 -25.03 17.44
CA THR A 313 -19.19 -25.79 17.93
C THR A 313 -17.91 -25.40 17.18
N LEU A 314 -16.75 -25.75 17.73
CA LEU A 314 -15.47 -25.49 17.05
C LEU A 314 -15.34 -26.25 15.71
N GLU A 315 -16.02 -27.38 15.59
CA GLU A 315 -16.03 -28.21 14.36
C GLU A 315 -16.82 -27.56 13.21
N MET A 316 -17.74 -26.64 13.51
CA MET A 316 -18.50 -25.88 12.52
C MET A 316 -17.71 -24.67 11.99
N LEU A 317 -16.63 -24.28 12.70
CA LEU A 317 -15.77 -23.19 12.27
C LEU A 317 -14.85 -23.65 11.15
N GLY A 318 -14.74 -22.85 10.10
CA GLY A 318 -13.72 -23.05 9.08
C GLY A 318 -12.32 -22.88 9.65
N THR A 319 -11.33 -23.42 8.97
CA THR A 319 -9.91 -23.25 9.32
C THR A 319 -9.07 -23.00 8.07
N ALA A 320 -7.97 -22.31 8.24
CA ALA A 320 -6.97 -22.11 7.22
C ALA A 320 -5.59 -22.05 7.89
N LYS A 321 -4.53 -22.20 7.12
CA LYS A 321 -3.18 -22.05 7.65
C LYS A 321 -2.89 -20.61 8.01
N ARG A 322 -3.35 -19.68 7.18
CA ARG A 322 -3.19 -18.25 7.44
C ARG A 322 -4.31 -17.42 6.83
N VAL A 323 -4.61 -16.29 7.48
CA VAL A 323 -5.46 -15.24 6.91
C VAL A 323 -4.74 -13.90 7.02
N GLU A 324 -4.65 -13.19 5.91
CA GLU A 324 -4.15 -11.82 5.84
C GLU A 324 -5.28 -10.85 5.53
N ILE A 325 -5.36 -9.77 6.31
CA ILE A 325 -6.42 -8.76 6.16
C ILE A 325 -5.76 -7.39 6.06
N THR A 326 -6.02 -6.72 4.96
CA THR A 326 -5.62 -5.31 4.73
C THR A 326 -6.79 -4.39 5.05
N LYS A 327 -6.67 -3.12 4.75
CA LYS A 327 -7.78 -2.16 4.84
C LYS A 327 -8.89 -2.45 3.82
N GLU A 328 -8.55 -3.02 2.67
CA GLU A 328 -9.46 -3.21 1.54
C GLU A 328 -9.81 -4.69 1.30
N ASP A 329 -8.91 -5.63 1.60
CA ASP A 329 -9.00 -7.02 1.19
C ASP A 329 -8.78 -8.00 2.35
N THR A 330 -9.34 -9.21 2.20
CA THR A 330 -9.07 -10.38 3.05
C THR A 330 -8.64 -11.54 2.15
N THR A 331 -7.46 -12.12 2.45
CA THR A 331 -6.89 -13.28 1.77
C THR A 331 -6.85 -14.47 2.70
N ILE A 332 -7.48 -15.57 2.31
CA ILE A 332 -7.44 -16.87 2.99
C ILE A 332 -6.41 -17.72 2.25
N VAL A 333 -5.40 -18.21 2.95
CA VAL A 333 -4.28 -19.00 2.40
C VAL A 333 -4.32 -20.39 3.00
N ASP A 334 -4.26 -21.41 2.16
CA ASP A 334 -4.23 -22.82 2.52
C ASP A 334 -5.43 -23.18 3.41
N GLY A 335 -6.64 -23.03 2.86
CA GLY A 335 -7.90 -23.42 3.49
C GLY A 335 -7.97 -24.92 3.69
N ALA A 336 -8.60 -25.37 4.76
CA ALA A 336 -8.71 -26.78 5.12
C ALA A 336 -9.83 -27.55 4.37
N GLY A 337 -10.41 -26.94 3.32
CA GLY A 337 -11.43 -27.57 2.50
C GLY A 337 -10.92 -28.78 1.73
N ASP A 338 -11.79 -29.74 1.50
CA ASP A 338 -11.49 -30.89 0.66
C ASP A 338 -11.42 -30.49 -0.82
N LYS A 339 -10.37 -30.94 -1.51
CA LYS A 339 -10.15 -30.59 -2.94
C LYS A 339 -11.27 -31.06 -3.85
N GLU A 340 -11.84 -32.23 -3.57
CA GLU A 340 -12.94 -32.79 -4.38
C GLU A 340 -14.22 -31.96 -4.19
N GLU A 341 -14.47 -31.46 -2.98
CA GLU A 341 -15.60 -30.58 -2.69
C GLU A 341 -15.44 -29.19 -3.31
N ILE A 342 -14.22 -28.64 -3.28
CA ILE A 342 -13.87 -27.37 -3.93
C ILE A 342 -14.05 -27.50 -5.45
N GLU A 343 -13.58 -28.59 -6.05
CA GLU A 343 -13.74 -28.85 -7.49
C GLU A 343 -15.21 -29.06 -7.87
N ALA A 344 -15.98 -29.78 -7.06
CA ALA A 344 -17.41 -29.94 -7.25
C ALA A 344 -18.14 -28.58 -7.19
N ARG A 345 -17.75 -27.69 -6.25
CA ARG A 345 -18.29 -26.34 -6.17
C ARG A 345 -17.94 -25.50 -7.38
N CYS A 346 -16.70 -25.57 -7.88
CA CYS A 346 -16.27 -24.91 -9.12
C CYS A 346 -17.12 -25.40 -10.33
N ASN A 347 -17.37 -26.69 -10.43
CA ASN A 347 -18.19 -27.26 -11.50
C ASN A 347 -19.65 -26.79 -11.42
N GLN A 348 -20.21 -26.67 -10.22
CA GLN A 348 -21.54 -26.10 -10.00
C GLN A 348 -21.61 -24.63 -10.49
N ILE A 349 -20.60 -23.81 -10.17
CA ILE A 349 -20.56 -22.41 -10.62
C ILE A 349 -20.41 -22.32 -12.15
N ARG A 350 -19.62 -23.22 -12.78
CA ARG A 350 -19.50 -23.30 -14.26
C ARG A 350 -20.85 -23.58 -14.90
N ALA A 351 -21.56 -24.60 -14.41
CA ALA A 351 -22.89 -24.93 -14.92
C ALA A 351 -23.86 -23.75 -14.79
N GLN A 352 -23.90 -23.06 -13.65
CA GLN A 352 -24.70 -21.85 -13.46
C GLN A 352 -24.32 -20.74 -14.43
N SER A 353 -23.02 -20.55 -14.74
CA SER A 353 -22.55 -19.55 -15.69
C SER A 353 -22.97 -19.85 -17.13
N GLU A 354 -23.09 -21.13 -17.49
CA GLU A 354 -23.55 -21.57 -18.82
C GLU A 354 -25.08 -21.46 -18.96
N GLU A 355 -25.81 -21.73 -17.89
CA GLU A 355 -27.30 -21.70 -17.89
C GLU A 355 -27.87 -20.27 -17.84
N THR A 356 -27.13 -19.30 -17.27
CA THR A 356 -27.65 -17.93 -17.10
C THR A 356 -27.81 -17.20 -18.44
N THR A 357 -28.94 -16.54 -18.61
CA THR A 357 -29.22 -15.67 -19.76
C THR A 357 -28.78 -14.21 -19.55
N SER A 358 -28.38 -13.84 -18.35
CA SER A 358 -27.93 -12.49 -17.98
C SER A 358 -26.41 -12.40 -18.14
N ASP A 359 -25.94 -11.52 -19.03
CA ASP A 359 -24.50 -11.27 -19.20
C ASP A 359 -23.84 -10.78 -17.93
N TYR A 360 -24.53 -9.96 -17.15
CA TYR A 360 -24.05 -9.47 -15.85
C TYR A 360 -23.91 -10.60 -14.83
N ASP A 361 -24.87 -11.51 -14.73
CA ASP A 361 -24.79 -12.64 -13.81
C ASP A 361 -23.71 -13.63 -14.25
N ARG A 362 -23.56 -13.82 -15.56
CA ARG A 362 -22.48 -14.64 -16.13
C ARG A 362 -21.11 -14.09 -15.75
N GLU A 363 -20.89 -12.78 -15.90
CA GLU A 363 -19.65 -12.12 -15.50
C GLU A 363 -19.36 -12.33 -14.00
N LYS A 364 -20.37 -12.15 -13.14
CA LYS A 364 -20.20 -12.35 -11.68
C LYS A 364 -19.99 -13.80 -11.26
N LEU A 365 -20.54 -14.75 -11.98
CA LEU A 365 -20.26 -16.17 -11.76
C LEU A 365 -18.85 -16.54 -12.22
N GLN A 366 -18.37 -15.94 -13.33
CA GLN A 366 -17.00 -16.13 -13.78
C GLN A 366 -15.98 -15.53 -12.80
N GLU A 367 -16.23 -14.34 -12.25
CA GLU A 367 -15.41 -13.76 -11.19
C GLU A 367 -15.32 -14.67 -9.95
N ARG A 368 -16.46 -15.22 -9.50
CA ARG A 368 -16.51 -16.16 -8.38
C ARG A 368 -15.70 -17.42 -8.67
N LEU A 369 -15.88 -17.98 -9.87
CA LEU A 369 -15.16 -19.17 -10.31
C LEU A 369 -13.64 -18.91 -10.33
N ALA A 370 -13.20 -17.77 -10.88
CA ALA A 370 -11.79 -17.42 -10.93
C ALA A 370 -11.18 -17.30 -9.53
N LYS A 371 -11.91 -16.70 -8.59
CA LYS A 371 -11.46 -16.56 -7.18
C LYS A 371 -11.34 -17.89 -6.45
N LEU A 372 -12.24 -18.85 -6.70
CA LEU A 372 -12.24 -20.14 -6.03
C LEU A 372 -11.29 -21.15 -6.69
N ALA A 373 -11.26 -21.19 -8.03
CA ALA A 373 -10.48 -22.17 -8.79
C ALA A 373 -8.99 -21.79 -8.94
N GLY A 374 -8.66 -20.49 -8.84
CA GLY A 374 -7.29 -20.00 -9.04
C GLY A 374 -6.34 -20.34 -7.89
N GLY A 375 -6.86 -20.53 -6.68
CA GLY A 375 -6.03 -20.71 -5.49
C GLY A 375 -5.20 -19.48 -5.14
N VAL A 376 -4.20 -19.67 -4.31
CA VAL A 376 -3.24 -18.63 -3.90
C VAL A 376 -1.82 -19.13 -4.18
N ALA A 377 -1.05 -18.38 -4.97
CA ALA A 377 0.37 -18.62 -5.11
C ALA A 377 1.12 -18.03 -3.91
N VAL A 378 1.95 -18.82 -3.26
CA VAL A 378 2.72 -18.42 -2.08
C VAL A 378 4.20 -18.44 -2.43
N ILE A 379 4.82 -17.27 -2.51
CA ILE A 379 6.27 -17.14 -2.67
C ILE A 379 6.90 -17.10 -1.27
N ARG A 380 7.62 -18.17 -0.90
CA ARG A 380 8.35 -18.25 0.37
C ARG A 380 9.77 -17.82 0.16
N VAL A 381 10.13 -16.67 0.71
CA VAL A 381 11.44 -16.03 0.52
C VAL A 381 12.42 -16.55 1.55
N GLY A 382 13.49 -17.20 1.07
CA GLY A 382 14.60 -17.70 1.87
C GLY A 382 15.77 -16.72 2.00
N GLY A 383 16.64 -16.95 2.97
CA GLY A 383 17.86 -16.17 3.17
C GLY A 383 18.67 -16.67 4.38
N ALA A 384 19.93 -16.21 4.47
CA ALA A 384 20.86 -16.65 5.51
C ALA A 384 20.62 -15.96 6.87
N THR A 385 20.01 -14.77 6.87
CA THR A 385 19.70 -14.00 8.08
C THR A 385 18.29 -13.43 8.01
N GLU A 386 17.69 -13.19 9.17
CA GLU A 386 16.35 -12.59 9.27
C GLU A 386 16.29 -11.20 8.59
N VAL A 387 17.37 -10.42 8.67
CA VAL A 387 17.45 -9.10 8.02
C VAL A 387 17.43 -9.24 6.49
N GLU A 388 18.17 -10.21 5.96
CA GLU A 388 18.21 -10.50 4.52
C GLU A 388 16.85 -11.01 4.01
N VAL A 389 16.21 -11.93 4.76
CA VAL A 389 14.88 -12.46 4.40
C VAL A 389 13.86 -11.34 4.34
N LYS A 390 13.84 -10.42 5.31
CA LYS A 390 12.91 -9.29 5.32
C LYS A 390 13.14 -8.33 4.15
N GLU A 391 14.39 -7.98 3.87
CA GLU A 391 14.73 -7.08 2.74
C GLU A 391 14.34 -7.74 1.41
N ARG A 392 14.64 -9.03 1.25
CA ARG A 392 14.31 -9.77 0.04
C ARG A 392 12.80 -9.95 -0.13
N LYS A 393 12.07 -10.18 0.96
CA LYS A 393 10.61 -10.25 0.98
C LYS A 393 9.99 -8.92 0.53
N ASP A 394 10.43 -7.79 1.09
CA ASP A 394 9.92 -6.47 0.70
C ASP A 394 10.17 -6.22 -0.80
N ARG A 395 11.32 -6.63 -1.33
CA ARG A 395 11.66 -6.54 -2.76
C ARG A 395 10.77 -7.41 -3.65
N VAL A 396 10.45 -8.62 -3.21
CA VAL A 396 9.53 -9.53 -3.93
C VAL A 396 8.10 -8.97 -3.90
N ASP A 397 7.66 -8.43 -2.76
CA ASP A 397 6.35 -7.76 -2.62
C ASP A 397 6.23 -6.59 -3.61
N ASP A 398 7.25 -5.70 -3.67
CA ASP A 398 7.27 -4.57 -4.60
C ASP A 398 7.24 -5.02 -6.07
N ALA A 399 8.07 -6.03 -6.41
CA ALA A 399 8.11 -6.59 -7.75
C ALA A 399 6.79 -7.25 -8.17
N MET A 400 6.11 -7.93 -7.26
CA MET A 400 4.78 -8.51 -7.51
C MET A 400 3.73 -7.42 -7.78
N HIS A 401 3.70 -6.36 -6.96
CA HIS A 401 2.76 -5.25 -7.14
C HIS A 401 3.00 -4.49 -8.44
N ALA A 402 4.27 -4.20 -8.78
CA ALA A 402 4.65 -3.57 -10.03
C ALA A 402 4.25 -4.43 -11.24
N THR A 403 4.48 -5.74 -11.17
CA THR A 403 4.10 -6.68 -12.23
C THR A 403 2.59 -6.72 -12.44
N ARG A 404 1.80 -6.76 -11.35
CA ARG A 404 0.33 -6.68 -11.42
C ARG A 404 -0.14 -5.36 -12.04
N ALA A 405 0.45 -4.24 -11.63
CA ALA A 405 0.15 -2.93 -12.20
C ALA A 405 0.45 -2.87 -13.71
N ALA A 406 1.54 -3.51 -14.15
CA ALA A 406 1.92 -3.58 -15.56
C ALA A 406 0.97 -4.44 -16.39
N VAL A 407 0.49 -5.56 -15.85
CA VAL A 407 -0.55 -6.39 -16.52
C VAL A 407 -1.85 -5.63 -16.67
N GLN A 408 -2.23 -4.81 -15.68
CA GLN A 408 -3.48 -4.04 -15.68
C GLN A 408 -3.49 -2.90 -16.71
N GLU A 409 -2.44 -2.08 -16.74
CA GLU A 409 -2.42 -0.84 -17.54
C GLU A 409 -1.28 -0.79 -18.58
N GLY A 410 -0.50 -1.86 -18.72
CA GLY A 410 0.65 -1.91 -19.63
C GLY A 410 1.91 -1.24 -19.05
N ILE A 411 2.90 -1.08 -19.91
CA ILE A 411 4.23 -0.57 -19.59
C ILE A 411 4.59 0.64 -20.44
N VAL A 412 5.48 1.47 -19.92
CA VAL A 412 6.11 2.61 -20.62
C VAL A 412 7.62 2.52 -20.47
N ALA A 413 8.37 3.34 -21.23
CA ALA A 413 9.81 3.47 -21.06
C ALA A 413 10.14 3.95 -19.64
N GLY A 414 10.99 3.20 -18.94
CA GLY A 414 11.34 3.45 -17.54
C GLY A 414 12.32 4.59 -17.32
N GLY A 415 12.82 4.68 -16.09
CA GLY A 415 13.84 5.66 -15.74
C GLY A 415 13.40 7.13 -15.81
N GLY A 416 12.10 7.38 -15.70
CA GLY A 416 11.49 8.71 -15.79
C GLY A 416 11.36 9.23 -17.24
N VAL A 417 11.74 8.44 -18.25
CA VAL A 417 11.72 8.86 -19.66
C VAL A 417 10.31 9.11 -20.15
N ALA A 418 9.34 8.26 -19.81
CA ALA A 418 7.93 8.45 -20.19
C ALA A 418 7.37 9.80 -19.72
N LEU A 419 7.74 10.28 -18.52
CA LEU A 419 7.37 11.60 -18.02
C LEU A 419 8.01 12.73 -18.83
N VAL A 420 9.31 12.60 -19.18
CA VAL A 420 10.00 13.58 -20.03
C VAL A 420 9.39 13.63 -21.43
N LYS A 421 9.02 12.49 -22.01
CA LYS A 421 8.35 12.44 -23.32
C LYS A 421 6.93 13.02 -23.29
N ALA A 422 6.25 12.93 -22.16
CA ALA A 422 4.93 13.54 -21.98
C ALA A 422 4.99 15.08 -21.95
N LEU A 423 6.16 15.72 -21.87
CA LEU A 423 6.32 17.18 -21.98
C LEU A 423 5.68 17.75 -23.25
N ALA A 424 5.69 17.00 -24.35
CA ALA A 424 5.04 17.40 -25.61
C ALA A 424 3.52 17.63 -25.46
N SER A 425 2.84 16.91 -24.55
CA SER A 425 1.42 17.08 -24.29
C SER A 425 1.07 18.42 -23.62
N LEU A 426 2.06 19.09 -23.04
CA LEU A 426 1.90 20.40 -22.40
C LEU A 426 2.10 21.59 -23.36
N GLU A 427 2.51 21.32 -24.59
CA GLU A 427 2.62 22.35 -25.62
C GLU A 427 1.21 22.74 -26.09
N ASN A 428 0.93 24.03 -26.09
CA ASN A 428 -0.35 24.59 -26.54
C ASN A 428 -1.60 24.22 -25.68
N LEU A 429 -1.41 23.82 -24.41
CA LEU A 429 -2.54 23.68 -23.49
C LEU A 429 -3.20 25.04 -23.26
N ALA A 430 -4.54 25.07 -23.40
CA ALA A 430 -5.32 26.27 -23.13
C ALA A 430 -5.36 26.57 -21.63
N SER A 431 -5.04 27.79 -21.25
CA SER A 431 -5.17 28.32 -19.90
C SER A 431 -6.10 29.54 -19.90
N ALA A 432 -6.85 29.76 -18.82
CA ALA A 432 -7.76 30.89 -18.71
C ALA A 432 -7.03 32.20 -18.38
N ASN A 433 -5.85 32.13 -17.77
CA ASN A 433 -5.04 33.29 -17.37
C ASN A 433 -3.56 32.91 -17.20
N GLY A 434 -2.71 33.93 -16.97
CA GLY A 434 -1.25 33.74 -16.82
C GLY A 434 -0.84 32.90 -15.61
N ASP A 435 -1.61 32.93 -14.51
CA ASP A 435 -1.30 32.15 -13.31
C ASP A 435 -1.54 30.65 -13.56
N GLN A 436 -2.59 30.30 -14.31
CA GLN A 436 -2.81 28.91 -14.75
C GLN A 436 -1.70 28.44 -15.70
N GLU A 437 -1.21 29.32 -16.61
CA GLU A 437 -0.08 29.00 -17.47
C GLU A 437 1.18 28.70 -16.65
N VAL A 438 1.41 29.44 -15.57
CA VAL A 438 2.51 29.13 -14.63
C VAL A 438 2.29 27.80 -13.95
N GLY A 439 1.05 27.45 -13.58
CA GLY A 439 0.69 26.13 -13.05
C GLY A 439 1.09 24.99 -14.02
N ILE A 440 0.84 25.15 -15.31
CA ILE A 440 1.27 24.21 -16.35
C ILE A 440 2.80 24.13 -16.42
N ARG A 441 3.51 25.28 -16.33
CA ARG A 441 4.99 25.31 -16.32
C ARG A 441 5.59 24.65 -15.09
N ILE A 442 4.92 24.69 -13.92
CA ILE A 442 5.34 23.97 -12.72
C ILE A 442 5.37 22.46 -13.01
N ILE A 443 4.31 21.91 -13.59
CA ILE A 443 4.28 20.49 -13.97
C ILE A 443 5.33 20.18 -15.01
N ARG A 444 5.48 21.00 -16.05
CA ARG A 444 6.55 20.83 -17.06
C ARG A 444 7.91 20.61 -16.41
N LYS A 445 8.28 21.42 -15.42
CA LYS A 445 9.55 21.30 -14.71
C LYS A 445 9.60 20.07 -13.79
N ALA A 446 8.48 19.74 -13.15
CA ALA A 446 8.41 18.58 -12.25
C ALA A 446 8.58 17.25 -13.00
N LEU A 447 8.09 17.12 -14.23
CA LEU A 447 8.23 15.91 -15.04
C LEU A 447 9.69 15.54 -15.35
N GLU A 448 10.60 16.49 -15.32
CA GLU A 448 12.04 16.25 -15.49
C GLU A 448 12.71 15.69 -14.22
N ALA A 449 12.13 15.93 -13.05
CA ALA A 449 12.77 15.69 -11.76
C ALA A 449 13.13 14.21 -11.51
N PRO A 450 12.29 13.20 -11.81
CA PRO A 450 12.65 11.79 -11.61
C PRO A 450 13.85 11.35 -12.46
N ALA A 451 13.85 11.63 -13.77
CA ALA A 451 14.96 11.29 -14.66
C ALA A 451 16.25 11.99 -14.25
N ARG A 452 16.16 13.27 -13.88
CA ARG A 452 17.27 14.07 -13.35
C ARG A 452 17.86 13.45 -12.08
N GLN A 453 17.01 13.04 -11.15
CA GLN A 453 17.43 12.44 -9.88
C GLN A 453 18.10 11.07 -10.09
N ILE A 454 17.55 10.23 -10.99
CA ILE A 454 18.16 8.94 -11.35
C ILE A 454 19.56 9.13 -11.93
N ALA A 455 19.72 10.09 -12.85
CA ALA A 455 21.02 10.42 -13.44
C ALA A 455 22.02 10.93 -12.38
N ASN A 456 21.58 11.82 -11.48
CA ASN A 456 22.41 12.35 -10.39
C ASN A 456 22.86 11.23 -9.44
N ASN A 457 21.97 10.32 -9.06
CA ASN A 457 22.29 9.17 -8.21
C ASN A 457 23.28 8.22 -8.90
N ALA A 458 23.28 8.19 -10.24
CA ALA A 458 24.22 7.42 -11.04
C ALA A 458 25.59 8.13 -11.25
N GLY A 459 25.73 9.37 -10.76
CA GLY A 459 26.96 10.17 -10.91
C GLY A 459 27.06 10.91 -12.24
N ALA A 460 25.96 10.98 -13.02
CA ALA A 460 25.89 11.76 -14.25
C ALA A 460 25.26 13.15 -14.00
N ASP A 461 25.51 14.12 -14.87
CA ASP A 461 24.80 15.40 -14.81
C ASP A 461 23.36 15.25 -15.30
N GLY A 462 22.42 15.30 -14.35
CA GLY A 462 21.01 15.14 -14.64
C GLY A 462 20.45 16.19 -15.61
N SER A 463 21.01 17.40 -15.65
CA SER A 463 20.55 18.44 -16.59
C SER A 463 20.94 18.11 -18.02
N VAL A 464 22.16 17.62 -18.22
CA VAL A 464 22.65 17.17 -19.53
C VAL A 464 21.84 15.95 -20.02
N ILE A 465 21.60 15.00 -19.14
CA ILE A 465 20.82 13.81 -19.49
C ILE A 465 19.40 14.19 -19.90
N VAL A 466 18.70 15.00 -19.11
CA VAL A 466 17.33 15.45 -19.44
C VAL A 466 17.30 16.25 -20.74
N GLY A 467 18.27 17.14 -20.99
CA GLY A 467 18.37 17.86 -22.26
C GLY A 467 18.43 16.92 -23.47
N LYS A 468 19.29 15.89 -23.41
CA LYS A 468 19.36 14.86 -24.45
C LYS A 468 18.07 14.03 -24.60
N LEU A 469 17.38 13.76 -23.51
CA LEU A 469 16.08 13.06 -23.54
C LEU A 469 15.00 13.88 -24.26
N ILE A 470 14.98 15.20 -24.05
CA ILE A 470 14.03 16.10 -24.72
C ILE A 470 14.31 16.16 -26.22
N GLU A 471 15.59 16.23 -26.62
CA GLU A 471 16.04 16.30 -28.03
C GLU A 471 15.83 14.98 -28.79
N ALA A 472 15.79 13.84 -28.10
CA ALA A 472 15.66 12.54 -28.76
C ALA A 472 14.28 12.38 -29.40
N GLU A 473 14.19 12.16 -30.70
CA GLU A 473 12.94 11.99 -31.45
C GLU A 473 12.20 10.68 -31.10
N ASN A 474 12.96 9.58 -30.88
CA ASN A 474 12.37 8.30 -30.55
C ASN A 474 11.92 8.28 -29.08
N PRO A 475 10.62 8.00 -28.79
CA PRO A 475 10.08 8.01 -27.43
C PRO A 475 10.64 6.92 -26.51
N THR A 476 11.22 5.83 -27.05
CA THR A 476 11.78 4.72 -26.25
C THR A 476 13.26 4.90 -25.92
N ILE A 477 13.94 5.84 -26.58
CA ILE A 477 15.37 6.13 -26.28
C ILE A 477 15.49 6.87 -24.97
N GLY A 478 16.29 6.30 -24.06
CA GLY A 478 16.53 6.87 -22.75
C GLY A 478 17.92 6.54 -22.21
N TYR A 479 18.22 7.11 -21.05
CA TYR A 479 19.48 6.89 -20.36
C TYR A 479 19.35 5.68 -19.41
N ASN A 480 20.07 4.61 -19.74
CA ASN A 480 20.20 3.47 -18.84
C ASN A 480 21.24 3.81 -17.75
N ALA A 481 20.76 4.19 -16.57
CA ALA A 481 21.62 4.60 -15.45
C ALA A 481 22.50 3.46 -14.89
N GLN A 482 22.15 2.20 -15.16
CA GLN A 482 22.94 1.03 -14.80
C GLN A 482 24.24 0.97 -15.61
N THR A 483 24.12 1.09 -16.95
CA THR A 483 25.26 0.98 -17.89
C THR A 483 25.91 2.32 -18.18
N GLY A 484 25.21 3.44 -18.03
CA GLY A 484 25.67 4.78 -18.37
C GLY A 484 25.47 5.15 -19.84
N GLU A 485 24.67 4.40 -20.59
CA GLU A 485 24.50 4.54 -22.04
C GLU A 485 23.07 4.97 -22.41
N PHE A 486 22.94 5.64 -23.56
CA PHE A 486 21.65 5.90 -24.20
C PHE A 486 21.27 4.72 -25.07
N THR A 487 20.10 4.14 -24.82
CA THR A 487 19.61 2.97 -25.54
C THR A 487 18.09 2.98 -25.64
N ASP A 488 17.53 2.08 -26.45
CA ASP A 488 16.10 1.79 -26.44
C ASP A 488 15.76 1.06 -25.13
N LEU A 489 15.10 1.78 -24.20
CA LEU A 489 14.87 1.29 -22.85
C LEU A 489 13.89 0.11 -22.83
N ILE A 490 12.90 0.10 -23.71
CA ILE A 490 11.93 -1.02 -23.79
C ILE A 490 12.66 -2.29 -24.20
N LYS A 491 13.51 -2.23 -25.25
CA LYS A 491 14.31 -3.38 -25.68
C LYS A 491 15.36 -3.79 -24.65
N ALA A 492 15.87 -2.83 -23.89
CA ALA A 492 16.84 -3.09 -22.81
C ALA A 492 16.16 -3.63 -21.53
N GLY A 493 14.83 -3.75 -21.51
CA GLY A 493 14.05 -4.19 -20.37
C GLY A 493 13.91 -3.13 -19.28
N VAL A 494 14.34 -1.87 -19.48
CA VAL A 494 14.17 -0.77 -18.53
C VAL A 494 12.79 -0.14 -18.73
N ILE A 495 11.81 -0.68 -18.03
CA ILE A 495 10.39 -0.39 -18.20
C ILE A 495 9.74 -0.08 -16.86
N ASP A 496 8.74 0.80 -16.87
CA ASP A 496 7.92 1.12 -15.70
C ASP A 496 6.45 0.78 -15.98
N PRO A 497 5.68 0.26 -15.01
CA PRO A 497 4.24 0.09 -15.15
C PRO A 497 3.55 1.45 -15.35
N THR A 498 2.69 1.57 -16.33
CA THR A 498 1.96 2.81 -16.63
C THR A 498 1.16 3.30 -15.43
N LYS A 499 0.50 2.37 -14.72
CA LYS A 499 -0.27 2.65 -13.50
C LYS A 499 0.59 3.28 -12.41
N VAL A 500 1.83 2.79 -12.21
CA VAL A 500 2.78 3.31 -11.22
C VAL A 500 3.14 4.76 -11.54
N VAL A 501 3.56 5.03 -12.79
CA VAL A 501 3.99 6.38 -13.22
C VAL A 501 2.85 7.37 -13.14
N ARG A 502 1.66 6.99 -13.62
CA ARG A 502 0.44 7.80 -13.60
C ARG A 502 0.01 8.14 -12.18
N SER A 503 -0.09 7.13 -11.32
CA SER A 503 -0.52 7.29 -9.91
C SER A 503 0.48 8.13 -9.12
N ALA A 504 1.79 7.96 -9.36
CA ALA A 504 2.82 8.78 -8.73
C ALA A 504 2.63 10.27 -9.05
N LEU A 505 2.37 10.62 -10.32
CA LEU A 505 2.13 12.00 -10.73
C LEU A 505 0.83 12.56 -10.13
N GLN A 506 -0.27 11.81 -10.19
CA GLN A 506 -1.57 12.24 -9.68
C GLN A 506 -1.56 12.47 -8.18
N ASN A 507 -0.97 11.56 -7.40
CA ASN A 507 -0.84 11.68 -5.96
C ASN A 507 0.08 12.84 -5.56
N ALA A 508 1.21 12.99 -6.26
CA ALA A 508 2.14 14.11 -6.05
C ALA A 508 1.47 15.46 -6.31
N ALA A 509 0.78 15.61 -7.42
CA ALA A 509 0.12 16.87 -7.80
C ALA A 509 -1.06 17.19 -6.87
N SER A 510 -1.84 16.19 -6.46
CA SER A 510 -2.95 16.36 -5.53
C SER A 510 -2.47 16.98 -4.20
N VAL A 511 -1.47 16.39 -3.57
CA VAL A 511 -0.97 16.86 -2.28
C VAL A 511 -0.16 18.15 -2.43
N ALA A 512 0.73 18.24 -3.43
CA ALA A 512 1.50 19.45 -3.68
C ALA A 512 0.59 20.65 -4.03
N GLY A 513 -0.51 20.44 -4.74
CA GLY A 513 -1.53 21.46 -4.99
C GLY A 513 -2.17 22.00 -3.70
N LEU A 514 -2.38 21.14 -2.69
CA LEU A 514 -2.84 21.57 -1.36
C LEU A 514 -1.77 22.38 -0.64
N LEU A 515 -0.49 21.95 -0.68
CA LEU A 515 0.63 22.69 -0.10
C LEU A 515 0.77 24.09 -0.71
N VAL A 516 0.63 24.21 -2.04
CA VAL A 516 0.69 25.50 -2.76
C VAL A 516 -0.44 26.44 -2.34
N THR A 517 -1.64 25.92 -2.06
CA THR A 517 -2.81 26.71 -1.66
C THR A 517 -2.90 26.97 -0.17
N THR A 518 -1.98 26.42 0.64
CA THR A 518 -1.98 26.60 2.10
C THR A 518 -1.49 28.00 2.49
N GLU A 519 -2.26 28.71 3.31
CA GLU A 519 -1.93 30.05 3.83
C GLU A 519 -1.69 30.05 5.33
N ALA A 520 -2.31 29.14 6.08
CA ALA A 520 -2.19 29.08 7.53
C ALA A 520 -1.93 27.64 8.01
N MET A 521 -1.14 27.51 9.06
CA MET A 521 -0.86 26.24 9.76
C MET A 521 -1.19 26.39 11.24
N VAL A 522 -1.87 25.40 11.81
CA VAL A 522 -2.33 25.42 13.20
C VAL A 522 -1.78 24.19 13.93
N ALA A 523 -0.97 24.41 14.95
CA ALA A 523 -0.40 23.36 15.80
C ALA A 523 -0.82 23.51 17.25
N GLU A 524 -0.74 22.45 18.04
CA GLU A 524 -0.89 22.53 19.49
C GLU A 524 0.38 23.12 20.12
N LEU A 525 0.20 24.08 21.06
CA LEU A 525 1.32 24.54 21.87
C LEU A 525 1.79 23.41 22.78
N ASP A 526 3.12 23.28 22.93
CA ASP A 526 3.69 22.39 23.92
C ASP A 526 3.38 22.96 25.30
N GLU A 527 2.48 22.31 26.04
CA GLU A 527 2.34 22.64 27.47
C GLU A 527 3.66 22.26 28.15
N PRO A 528 4.30 23.17 28.90
CA PRO A 528 5.44 22.80 29.69
C PRO A 528 5.00 21.67 30.63
N LYS A 529 5.62 20.48 30.49
CA LYS A 529 5.40 19.39 31.44
C LYS A 529 5.60 19.98 32.83
N ALA A 530 4.51 20.09 33.63
CA ALA A 530 4.58 20.48 35.02
C ALA A 530 5.68 19.61 35.67
N ALA A 531 6.71 20.26 36.20
CA ALA A 531 7.78 19.53 36.88
C ALA A 531 7.09 18.68 37.95
N ALA A 532 7.38 17.39 37.94
CA ALA A 532 6.87 16.46 38.94
C ALA A 532 7.20 17.10 40.31
N PRO A 533 6.23 17.22 41.24
CA PRO A 533 6.49 17.79 42.54
C PRO A 533 7.66 17.00 43.14
N ALA A 534 8.70 17.75 43.56
CA ALA A 534 9.83 17.17 44.25
C ALA A 534 9.30 16.39 45.47
N PRO A 535 9.79 15.17 45.72
CA PRO A 535 9.36 14.40 46.87
C PRO A 535 9.62 15.26 48.11
N ASP A 536 8.56 15.53 48.85
CA ASP A 536 8.60 16.27 50.10
C ASP A 536 9.48 15.48 51.11
N MET A 537 10.74 15.90 51.27
CA MET A 537 11.64 15.43 52.33
C MET A 537 11.34 16.16 53.63
N GLY A 538 10.06 16.19 53.97
CA GLY A 538 9.59 16.72 55.24
C GLY A 538 9.43 15.66 56.31
N GLY A 539 10.31 15.62 57.27
CA GLY A 539 10.01 15.02 58.58
C GLY A 539 10.92 13.94 59.10
N MET A 540 12.19 14.21 59.29
CA MET A 540 12.97 13.54 60.30
C MET A 540 13.44 14.56 61.33
N GLY A 541 12.51 14.99 62.16
CA GLY A 541 12.76 15.84 63.32
C GLY A 541 12.14 15.23 64.58
N GLY A 542 12.96 14.75 65.51
CA GLY A 542 12.53 14.60 66.89
C GLY A 542 12.51 13.18 67.45
N MET A 543 13.64 12.64 67.84
CA MET A 543 13.71 11.76 69.02
C MET A 543 14.70 12.36 70.02
N GLY A 544 14.16 13.27 70.85
CA GLY A 544 14.75 13.71 72.06
C GLY A 544 14.50 12.69 73.19
N GLY A 545 15.49 12.33 73.85
CA GLY A 545 15.73 11.90 75.17
C GLY A 545 14.66 11.25 76.04
N MET A 546 14.94 10.10 76.56
CA MET A 546 14.62 9.75 77.94
C MET A 546 15.75 8.90 78.52
N GLY A 547 16.39 9.45 79.53
CA GLY A 547 17.19 8.72 80.48
C GLY A 547 16.31 7.91 81.44
N PHE A 548 16.87 6.94 81.93
CA PHE A 548 16.93 6.06 83.07
C PHE A 548 17.07 4.64 82.63
#